data_5689e0e80cd6f07bb363bb8ffac4d3c3
#
_entry.id   5689e0e80cd6f07bb363bb8ffac4d3c3
#
_cell.length_a   1.000
_cell.length_b   1.000
_cell.length_c   1.000
_cell.angle_alpha   90.00
_cell.angle_beta   90.00
_cell.angle_gamma   90.00
#
_symmetry.space_group_name_H-M   'P 1'
#
loop_
_entity.id
_entity.type
_entity.pdbx_description
1 polymer ?
#
loop_
_entity_poly.entity_id
_entity_poly.type
_entity_poly.pdbx_seq_one_letter_code
_entity_poly.pdbx_strand_id
1 'polypeptide(L)'
;KYSKEHLYVLTFIYYFKNLLSISDIQTLLNPLTEQFFEGNDTGSLDDIYKQIYNLCKGEISGISKDVLEKAHLSEEAFSTVEDTDSREFLQFFSLVSLLSFDVYMKKNIIESLIDDFASRSQQEAPHTKSERKAEKAERKAEKAEQKSRRNEK
;
A
#
# COMPACT_ATOMS: atom_id res chain seq x y z
N LYS A 1 25.42 -5.33 6.40
CA LYS A 1 24.84 -4.90 7.68
C LYS A 1 23.51 -4.24 7.35
N TYR A 2 22.39 -4.77 7.81
CA TYR A 2 21.08 -4.18 7.56
C TYR A 2 20.98 -2.83 8.29
N SER A 3 20.47 -1.81 7.60
CA SER A 3 20.18 -0.49 8.18
C SER A 3 18.77 -0.47 8.78
N LYS A 4 18.41 0.61 9.47
CA LYS A 4 17.04 0.79 10.00
C LYS A 4 15.99 0.81 8.90
N GLU A 5 16.30 1.40 7.77
CA GLU A 5 15.42 1.52 6.61
C GLU A 5 15.03 0.14 6.08
N HIS A 6 15.99 -0.80 6.01
CA HIS A 6 15.69 -2.19 5.67
C HIS A 6 14.68 -2.82 6.65
N LEU A 7 14.80 -2.52 7.94
CA LEU A 7 13.87 -3.05 8.94
C LEU A 7 12.45 -2.51 8.72
N TYR A 8 12.30 -1.22 8.41
CA TYR A 8 10.99 -0.64 8.12
C TYR A 8 10.36 -1.25 6.88
N VAL A 9 11.11 -1.41 5.79
CA VAL A 9 10.62 -2.09 4.58
C VAL A 9 10.20 -3.53 4.88
N LEU A 10 11.00 -4.29 5.63
CA LEU A 10 10.66 -5.65 6.05
C LEU A 10 9.39 -5.70 6.91
N THR A 11 9.17 -4.70 7.76
CA THR A 11 7.95 -4.59 8.56
C THR A 11 6.72 -4.38 7.67
N PHE A 12 6.80 -3.49 6.68
CA PHE A 12 5.71 -3.30 5.70
C PHE A 12 5.44 -4.57 4.90
N ILE A 13 6.48 -5.25 4.41
CA ILE A 13 6.33 -6.53 3.71
C ILE A 13 5.63 -7.55 4.61
N TYR A 14 6.01 -7.63 5.89
CA TYR A 14 5.39 -8.55 6.84
C TYR A 14 3.89 -8.29 7.02
N TYR A 15 3.46 -7.03 7.11
CA TYR A 15 2.03 -6.68 7.20
C TYR A 15 1.29 -7.01 5.90
N PHE A 16 1.85 -6.67 4.77
CA PHE A 16 1.18 -6.78 3.47
C PHE A 16 1.09 -8.22 2.95
N LYS A 17 2.10 -9.05 3.22
CA LYS A 17 2.21 -10.41 2.63
C LYS A 17 1.01 -11.34 2.89
N ASN A 18 0.25 -11.08 3.95
CA ASN A 18 -0.92 -11.89 4.29
C ASN A 18 -2.22 -11.39 3.63
N LEU A 19 -2.19 -10.20 3.03
CA LEU A 19 -3.35 -9.54 2.45
C LEU A 19 -3.22 -9.33 0.95
N LEU A 20 -2.01 -9.02 0.48
CA LEU A 20 -1.72 -8.55 -0.87
C LEU A 20 -0.87 -9.54 -1.65
N SER A 21 -0.99 -9.50 -2.96
CA SER A 21 -0.10 -10.21 -3.88
C SER A 21 1.32 -9.62 -3.85
N ILE A 22 2.31 -10.39 -4.30
CA ILE A 22 3.69 -9.90 -4.42
C ILE A 22 3.77 -8.69 -5.37
N SER A 23 2.98 -8.71 -6.44
CA SER A 23 2.88 -7.60 -7.40
C SER A 23 2.40 -6.32 -6.75
N ASP A 24 1.34 -6.40 -5.94
CA ASP A 24 0.76 -5.24 -5.24
C ASP A 24 1.76 -4.67 -4.22
N ILE A 25 2.44 -5.55 -3.48
CA ILE A 25 3.49 -5.15 -2.54
C ILE A 25 4.61 -4.40 -3.27
N GLN A 26 5.06 -4.89 -4.44
CA GLN A 26 6.06 -4.21 -5.24
C GLN A 26 5.57 -2.85 -5.75
N THR A 27 4.31 -2.77 -6.20
CA THR A 27 3.69 -1.52 -6.65
C THR A 27 3.70 -0.44 -5.56
N LEU A 28 3.48 -0.84 -4.30
CA LEU A 28 3.49 0.07 -3.16
C LEU A 28 4.90 0.42 -2.68
N LEU A 29 5.79 -0.57 -2.59
CA LEU A 29 7.09 -0.38 -1.93
C LEU A 29 8.18 0.14 -2.86
N ASN A 30 8.11 -0.10 -4.18
CA ASN A 30 9.12 0.42 -5.10
C ASN A 30 9.21 1.95 -5.07
N PRO A 31 8.10 2.72 -5.24
CA PRO A 31 8.17 4.17 -5.13
C PRO A 31 8.64 4.65 -3.75
N LEU A 32 8.21 3.96 -2.68
CA LEU A 32 8.60 4.29 -1.33
C LEU A 32 10.12 4.15 -1.12
N THR A 33 10.70 3.03 -1.59
CA THR A 33 12.14 2.78 -1.47
C THR A 33 12.97 3.64 -2.41
N GLU A 34 12.51 3.87 -3.64
CA GLU A 34 13.22 4.72 -4.61
C GLU A 34 13.30 6.18 -4.17
N GLN A 35 12.29 6.69 -3.47
CA GLN A 35 12.20 8.10 -3.11
C GLN A 35 12.70 8.41 -1.70
N PHE A 36 12.53 7.50 -0.74
CA PHE A 36 12.69 7.81 0.68
C PHE A 36 13.71 6.93 1.41
N PHE A 37 14.31 5.93 0.76
CA PHE A 37 15.21 4.99 1.43
C PHE A 37 16.45 5.67 2.02
N GLU A 38 17.09 6.58 1.28
CA GLU A 38 18.24 7.36 1.73
C GLU A 38 17.87 8.68 2.42
N GLY A 39 16.57 8.98 2.44
CA GLY A 39 16.05 10.29 2.88
C GLY A 39 16.26 11.37 1.81
N ASN A 40 15.41 12.38 1.81
CA ASN A 40 15.48 13.55 0.95
C ASN A 40 14.81 14.76 1.63
N ASP A 41 14.75 15.90 0.93
CA ASP A 41 14.13 17.14 1.44
C ASP A 41 12.63 16.97 1.78
N THR A 42 11.97 15.94 1.27
CA THR A 42 10.55 15.65 1.49
C THR A 42 10.29 14.69 2.66
N GLY A 43 11.34 14.06 3.21
CA GLY A 43 11.25 13.20 4.39
C GLY A 43 12.16 11.98 4.36
N SER A 44 12.10 11.21 5.44
CA SER A 44 12.82 9.96 5.59
C SER A 44 11.85 8.79 5.78
N LEU A 45 12.32 7.57 5.52
CA LEU A 45 11.54 6.36 5.75
C LEU A 45 11.20 6.17 7.25
N ASP A 46 12.05 6.66 8.15
CA ASP A 46 11.81 6.69 9.61
C ASP A 46 10.59 7.55 9.97
N ASP A 47 10.48 8.74 9.38
CA ASP A 47 9.35 9.65 9.61
C ASP A 47 8.04 9.07 9.06
N ILE A 48 8.09 8.51 7.86
CA ILE A 48 6.95 7.83 7.23
C ILE A 48 6.47 6.68 8.10
N TYR A 49 7.39 5.82 8.54
CA TYR A 49 7.05 4.69 9.41
C TYR A 49 6.38 5.14 10.71
N LYS A 50 6.94 6.16 11.38
CA LYS A 50 6.37 6.71 12.62
C LYS A 50 4.98 7.29 12.43
N GLN A 51 4.76 8.02 11.34
CA GLN A 51 3.44 8.58 11.03
C GLN A 51 2.41 7.47 10.78
N ILE A 52 2.73 6.48 9.96
CA ILE A 52 1.85 5.33 9.68
C ILE A 52 1.56 4.57 10.97
N TYR A 53 2.59 4.30 11.79
CA TYR A 53 2.42 3.63 13.08
C TYR A 53 1.45 4.37 14.00
N ASN A 54 1.56 5.69 14.11
CA ASN A 54 0.68 6.51 14.93
C ASN A 54 -0.77 6.51 14.40
N LEU A 55 -0.97 6.56 13.09
CA LEU A 55 -2.29 6.42 12.47
C LEU A 55 -2.90 5.06 12.80
N CYS A 56 -2.18 3.96 12.57
CA CYS A 56 -2.67 2.62 12.87
C CYS A 56 -2.98 2.43 14.36
N LYS A 57 -2.15 2.99 15.26
CA LYS A 57 -2.40 2.96 16.70
C LYS A 57 -3.71 3.68 17.08
N GLY A 58 -4.02 4.79 16.41
CA GLY A 58 -5.26 5.53 16.62
C GLY A 58 -6.50 4.73 16.25
N GLU A 59 -6.42 3.83 15.27
CA GLU A 59 -7.54 3.01 14.80
C GLU A 59 -7.92 1.85 15.74
N ILE A 60 -7.05 1.44 16.68
CA ILE A 60 -7.29 0.26 17.53
C ILE A 60 -8.62 0.38 18.32
N SER A 61 -8.91 1.56 18.85
CA SER A 61 -10.17 1.78 19.61
C SER A 61 -11.41 1.68 18.71
N GLY A 62 -11.32 2.14 17.48
CA GLY A 62 -12.38 2.01 16.47
C GLY A 62 -12.65 0.55 16.11
N ILE A 63 -11.60 -0.23 15.89
CA ILE A 63 -11.69 -1.67 15.61
C ILE A 63 -12.36 -2.40 16.79
N SER A 64 -11.95 -2.10 18.02
CA SER A 64 -12.54 -2.73 19.21
C SER A 64 -14.03 -2.44 19.33
N LYS A 65 -14.45 -1.22 19.05
CA LYS A 65 -15.86 -0.83 19.06
C LYS A 65 -16.65 -1.55 17.97
N ASP A 66 -16.13 -1.62 16.75
CA ASP A 66 -16.73 -2.32 15.63
C ASP A 66 -16.92 -3.82 15.91
N VAL A 67 -15.91 -4.47 16.50
CA VAL A 67 -15.99 -5.89 16.91
C VAL A 67 -17.08 -6.11 17.96
N LEU A 68 -17.18 -5.23 18.97
CA LEU A 68 -18.23 -5.30 19.99
C LEU A 68 -19.63 -5.13 19.38
N GLU A 69 -19.81 -4.19 18.46
CA GLU A 69 -21.08 -3.98 17.77
C GLU A 69 -21.49 -5.22 16.96
N LYS A 70 -20.57 -5.84 16.23
CA LYS A 70 -20.81 -7.09 15.50
C LYS A 70 -21.11 -8.26 16.44
N ALA A 71 -20.47 -8.31 17.62
CA ALA A 71 -20.77 -9.31 18.64
C ALA A 71 -22.22 -9.18 19.14
N HIS A 72 -22.69 -7.98 19.47
CA HIS A 72 -24.09 -7.76 19.85
C HIS A 72 -25.08 -8.13 18.75
N LEU A 73 -24.82 -7.77 17.49
CA LEU A 73 -25.65 -8.19 16.37
C LEU A 73 -25.71 -9.72 16.24
N SER A 74 -24.63 -10.41 16.51
CA SER A 74 -24.55 -11.86 16.46
C SER A 74 -25.29 -12.51 17.63
N GLU A 75 -25.26 -11.93 18.84
CA GLU A 75 -26.00 -12.38 20.01
C GLU A 75 -27.53 -12.26 19.82
N GLU A 76 -27.98 -11.23 19.12
CA GLU A 76 -29.40 -11.04 18.79
C GLU A 76 -29.87 -12.01 17.69
N ALA A 77 -28.96 -12.44 16.81
CA ALA A 77 -29.28 -13.39 15.76
C ALA A 77 -29.62 -14.78 16.34
N PHE A 78 -30.47 -15.50 15.66
CA PHE A 78 -30.90 -16.86 16.03
C PHE A 78 -31.49 -16.98 17.43
N SER A 79 -32.02 -15.91 18.03
CA SER A 79 -32.66 -15.91 19.36
C SER A 79 -33.89 -16.84 19.47
N THR A 80 -34.47 -17.21 18.34
CA THR A 80 -35.63 -18.14 18.24
C THR A 80 -35.25 -19.60 18.21
N VAL A 81 -33.94 -19.93 18.13
CA VAL A 81 -33.47 -21.32 18.17
C VAL A 81 -33.57 -21.85 19.60
N GLU A 82 -34.34 -22.91 19.79
CA GLU A 82 -34.62 -23.45 21.13
C GLU A 82 -33.44 -24.18 21.73
N ASP A 83 -32.72 -24.98 20.89
CA ASP A 83 -31.53 -25.70 21.32
C ASP A 83 -30.36 -24.75 21.59
N THR A 84 -29.91 -24.74 22.85
CA THR A 84 -28.90 -23.79 23.35
C THR A 84 -27.55 -23.97 22.64
N ASP A 85 -27.11 -25.21 22.47
CA ASP A 85 -25.80 -25.51 21.86
C ASP A 85 -25.80 -25.09 20.38
N SER A 86 -26.86 -25.37 19.65
CA SER A 86 -27.04 -24.93 18.26
C SER A 86 -27.11 -23.40 18.16
N ARG A 87 -27.81 -22.75 19.08
CA ARG A 87 -27.93 -21.28 19.10
C ARG A 87 -26.57 -20.63 19.34
N GLU A 88 -25.81 -21.08 20.35
CA GLU A 88 -24.47 -20.54 20.65
C GLU A 88 -23.51 -20.74 19.47
N PHE A 89 -23.54 -21.91 18.83
CA PHE A 89 -22.73 -22.15 17.62
C PHE A 89 -23.13 -21.21 16.48
N LEU A 90 -24.42 -21.02 16.21
CA LEU A 90 -24.89 -20.15 15.12
C LEU A 90 -24.57 -18.69 15.38
N GLN A 91 -24.65 -18.23 16.63
CA GLN A 91 -24.23 -16.87 17.04
C GLN A 91 -22.74 -16.66 16.86
N PHE A 92 -21.91 -17.61 17.30
CA PHE A 92 -20.47 -17.59 17.07
C PHE A 92 -20.15 -17.62 15.58
N PHE A 93 -20.78 -18.49 14.80
CA PHE A 93 -20.60 -18.57 13.35
C PHE A 93 -20.98 -17.27 12.65
N SER A 94 -22.05 -16.60 13.09
CA SER A 94 -22.45 -15.30 12.59
C SER A 94 -21.40 -14.22 12.84
N LEU A 95 -20.84 -14.16 14.05
CA LEU A 95 -19.77 -13.22 14.39
C LEU A 95 -18.55 -13.43 13.49
N VAL A 96 -18.09 -14.67 13.36
CA VAL A 96 -16.96 -14.99 12.50
C VAL A 96 -17.24 -14.62 11.04
N SER A 97 -18.48 -14.88 10.57
CA SER A 97 -18.90 -14.54 9.20
C SER A 97 -18.92 -13.03 8.97
N LEU A 98 -19.45 -12.23 9.90
CA LEU A 98 -19.45 -10.77 9.81
C LEU A 98 -18.04 -10.20 9.79
N LEU A 99 -17.15 -10.67 10.66
CA LEU A 99 -15.75 -10.24 10.69
C LEU A 99 -15.00 -10.65 9.41
N SER A 100 -15.24 -11.86 8.91
CA SER A 100 -14.62 -12.34 7.68
C SER A 100 -15.08 -11.56 6.46
N PHE A 101 -16.37 -11.21 6.39
CA PHE A 101 -16.92 -10.38 5.32
C PHE A 101 -16.31 -8.97 5.34
N ASP A 102 -16.17 -8.38 6.53
CA ASP A 102 -15.54 -7.07 6.69
C ASP A 102 -14.08 -7.06 6.18
N VAL A 103 -13.30 -8.05 6.58
CA VAL A 103 -11.91 -8.23 6.09
C VAL A 103 -11.87 -8.42 4.58
N TYR A 104 -12.77 -9.26 4.03
CA TYR A 104 -12.86 -9.49 2.59
C TYR A 104 -13.18 -8.21 1.81
N MET A 105 -14.16 -7.43 2.29
CA MET A 105 -14.53 -6.16 1.64
C MET A 105 -13.40 -5.14 1.70
N LYS A 106 -12.74 -5.00 2.85
CA LYS A 106 -11.58 -4.10 3.00
C LYS A 106 -10.43 -4.52 2.09
N LYS A 107 -10.17 -5.82 1.97
CA LYS A 107 -9.16 -6.34 1.05
C LYS A 107 -9.46 -5.93 -0.40
N ASN A 108 -10.68 -6.15 -0.89
CA ASN A 108 -11.07 -5.78 -2.26
C ASN A 108 -10.91 -4.27 -2.51
N ILE A 109 -11.25 -3.43 -1.53
CA ILE A 109 -11.06 -1.97 -1.62
C ILE A 109 -9.56 -1.64 -1.73
N ILE A 110 -8.71 -2.27 -0.92
CA ILE A 110 -7.26 -2.05 -0.97
C ILE A 110 -6.70 -2.44 -2.33
N GLU A 111 -7.06 -3.59 -2.86
CA GLU A 111 -6.63 -4.06 -4.19
C GLU A 111 -7.07 -3.07 -5.28
N SER A 112 -8.33 -2.62 -5.27
CA SER A 112 -8.81 -1.58 -6.20
C SER A 112 -8.01 -0.26 -6.10
N LEU A 113 -7.67 0.19 -4.90
CA LEU A 113 -6.87 1.40 -4.71
C LEU A 113 -5.46 1.26 -5.28
N ILE A 114 -4.86 0.07 -5.15
CA ILE A 114 -3.52 -0.22 -5.71
C ILE A 114 -3.58 -0.24 -7.25
N ASP A 115 -4.59 -0.87 -7.82
CA ASP A 115 -4.80 -0.92 -9.28
C ASP A 115 -5.01 0.49 -9.86
N ASP A 116 -5.81 1.32 -9.20
CA ASP A 116 -6.02 2.71 -9.59
C ASP A 116 -4.73 3.53 -9.53
N PHE A 117 -3.93 3.33 -8.47
CA PHE A 117 -2.63 3.99 -8.34
C PHE A 117 -1.66 3.55 -9.43
N ALA A 118 -1.55 2.25 -9.70
CA ALA A 118 -0.70 1.70 -10.75
C ALA A 118 -1.09 2.26 -12.13
N SER A 119 -2.38 2.34 -12.42
CA SER A 119 -2.91 2.86 -13.67
C SER A 119 -2.57 4.35 -13.89
N ARG A 120 -2.69 5.18 -12.85
CA ARG A 120 -2.31 6.60 -12.89
C ARG A 120 -0.82 6.78 -13.10
N SER A 121 -0.01 6.02 -12.37
CA SER A 121 1.47 6.09 -12.48
C SER A 121 1.97 5.71 -13.87
N GLN A 122 1.24 4.86 -14.60
CA GLN A 122 1.55 4.52 -15.99
C GLN A 122 1.14 5.63 -16.97
N GLN A 123 0.08 6.38 -16.70
CA GLN A 123 -0.38 7.50 -17.53
C GLN A 123 0.47 8.77 -17.34
N GLU A 124 0.99 8.98 -16.14
CA GLU A 124 1.85 10.14 -15.79
C GLU A 124 3.34 9.91 -16.09
N ALA A 125 3.76 8.71 -16.50
CA ALA A 125 5.13 8.44 -16.89
C ALA A 125 5.46 9.17 -18.21
N PRO A 126 6.13 10.36 -18.18
CA PRO A 126 6.52 11.03 -19.40
C PRO A 126 7.63 10.21 -20.04
N HIS A 127 7.40 9.76 -21.25
CA HIS A 127 8.37 9.21 -22.18
C HIS A 127 9.11 7.94 -21.76
N THR A 128 8.94 6.92 -22.55
CA THR A 128 9.65 5.65 -22.45
C THR A 128 11.17 5.87 -22.33
N LYS A 129 11.89 4.93 -21.69
CA LYS A 129 13.39 4.96 -21.66
C LYS A 129 14.02 5.21 -23.04
N SER A 130 13.31 4.89 -24.10
CA SER A 130 13.67 5.13 -25.50
C SER A 130 13.66 6.62 -25.84
N GLU A 131 12.62 7.35 -25.44
CA GLU A 131 12.45 8.79 -25.73
C GLU A 131 13.42 9.66 -24.93
N ARG A 132 13.68 9.31 -23.65
CA ARG A 132 14.73 9.95 -22.86
C ARG A 132 16.13 9.72 -23.44
N LYS A 133 16.35 8.57 -24.09
CA LYS A 133 17.61 8.26 -24.75
C LYS A 133 17.74 9.02 -26.08
N ALA A 134 16.63 9.21 -26.80
CA ALA A 134 16.56 10.01 -28.01
C ALA A 134 16.79 11.50 -27.71
N GLU A 135 16.12 12.07 -26.73
CA GLU A 135 16.29 13.47 -26.29
C GLU A 135 17.73 13.75 -25.79
N LYS A 136 18.32 12.80 -25.04
CA LYS A 136 19.75 12.91 -24.65
C LYS A 136 20.72 12.81 -25.81
N ALA A 137 20.39 12.04 -26.85
CA ALA A 137 21.19 11.94 -28.06
C ALA A 137 21.11 13.23 -28.89
N GLU A 138 19.92 13.79 -29.03
CA GLU A 138 19.64 15.05 -29.73
C GLU A 138 20.35 16.24 -29.09
N ARG A 139 20.24 16.39 -27.77
CA ARG A 139 21.00 17.40 -27.00
C ARG A 139 22.52 17.25 -27.11
N LYS A 140 23.03 16.03 -27.25
CA LYS A 140 24.44 15.78 -27.48
C LYS A 140 24.89 16.18 -28.92
N ALA A 141 24.04 15.91 -29.90
CA ALA A 141 24.27 16.29 -31.28
C ALA A 141 24.28 17.82 -31.47
N GLU A 142 23.28 18.53 -30.89
CA GLU A 142 23.24 20.01 -30.92
C GLU A 142 24.48 20.64 -30.27
N LYS A 143 24.93 20.12 -29.11
CA LYS A 143 26.15 20.63 -28.45
C LYS A 143 27.42 20.37 -29.26
N ALA A 144 27.48 19.28 -30.02
CA ALA A 144 28.60 18.98 -30.89
C ALA A 144 28.64 19.92 -32.11
N GLU A 145 27.45 20.21 -32.67
CA GLU A 145 27.33 21.13 -33.82
C GLU A 145 27.66 22.58 -33.43
N GLN A 146 27.18 23.04 -32.26
CA GLN A 146 27.54 24.35 -31.72
C GLN A 146 29.06 24.50 -31.47
N LYS A 147 29.70 23.43 -31.02
CA LYS A 147 31.17 23.41 -30.79
C LYS A 147 31.96 23.45 -32.07
N SER A 148 31.48 22.79 -33.13
CA SER A 148 32.11 22.84 -34.47
C SER A 148 32.03 24.24 -35.08
N ARG A 149 30.85 24.88 -35.03
CA ARG A 149 30.64 26.25 -35.53
C ARG A 149 31.47 27.33 -34.80
N ARG A 150 31.88 27.05 -33.56
CA ARG A 150 32.65 27.94 -32.71
C ARG A 150 34.17 27.85 -33.00
N ASN A 151 34.63 26.73 -33.58
CA ASN A 151 36.04 26.51 -33.94
C ASN A 151 36.39 26.91 -35.40
N GLU A 152 35.38 27.27 -36.20
CA GLU A 152 35.55 27.77 -37.59
C GLU A 152 35.57 29.31 -37.70
N LYS A 153 35.54 30.03 -36.56
CA LYS A 153 35.77 31.49 -36.49
C LYS A 153 37.08 31.79 -35.78
#